data_5e516f3af9cdac5b63c7d97c6a079bb0
#
_entry.id   5e516f3af9cdac5b63c7d97c6a079bb0
#
_cell.length_a   1.000
_cell.length_b   1.000
_cell.length_c   1.000
_cell.angle_alpha   90.00
_cell.angle_beta   90.00
_cell.angle_gamma   90.00
#
_symmetry.space_group_name_H-M   'P 1'
#
loop_
_entity.id
_entity.type
_entity.pdbx_description
1 polymer ?
#
loop_
_entity_poly.entity_id
_entity_poly.type
_entity_poly.pdbx_seq_one_letter_code
_entity_poly.pdbx_strand_id
1 'polypeptide(L)'
;MSDSLRTRTPSLIRWILLLFVLMDVASISVASAADKTLSRIAFGSCCKQDKPQPIWDSIVAGRPELFLMIGDNIYGDSSDMSVLKAKWNMLLAQPGYQKLKKTCPILATWDDHDYGGDDAGSEFARRAESQQLFLDVFDEPAGTTRRKQEGVYASYEYGDADHRVQVILTDTRFHRSPLKKNGRKKGEPGYFGPYAENTDPGATILGEAQWKWLEAQLRKPAKVRILASSVQVLPNEHHWEKWGNFPAERDRLFKLIRETRAGGVILISGDRHTAEISRDVKQVGYPLFDVTSSSLNAPGTLNKSEPNALRTGPLYSPENFGFISIDWSLPDPVISLEVRDIHGAPVETQRVRLSELQLK
;
A
#
# COMPACT_ATOMS: atom_id res chain seq x y z
N MET A 1 45.01 -56.12 74.61
CA MET A 1 46.19 -56.25 73.76
C MET A 1 45.69 -56.30 72.35
N SER A 2 45.96 -55.30 71.60
CA SER A 2 46.10 -55.10 70.18
C SER A 2 45.43 -53.80 69.71
N ASP A 3 46.31 -52.93 69.35
CA ASP A 3 46.04 -51.61 68.74
C ASP A 3 45.40 -51.73 67.34
N SER A 4 44.41 -50.92 67.08
CA SER A 4 43.84 -50.72 65.75
C SER A 4 44.30 -49.37 65.21
N LEU A 5 45.21 -49.43 64.27
CA LEU A 5 45.63 -48.29 63.48
C LEU A 5 44.55 -47.88 62.52
N ARG A 6 44.01 -46.66 62.68
CA ARG A 6 43.16 -45.99 61.71
C ARG A 6 44.02 -45.25 60.70
N THR A 7 44.01 -45.72 59.48
CA THR A 7 44.55 -44.97 58.36
C THR A 7 43.51 -43.98 57.85
N ARG A 8 43.84 -42.68 57.84
CA ARG A 8 43.04 -41.59 57.21
C ARG A 8 43.45 -41.48 55.73
N THR A 9 42.50 -41.64 54.85
CA THR A 9 42.64 -41.29 53.44
C THR A 9 42.36 -39.82 53.28
N PRO A 10 43.13 -39.06 52.46
CA PRO A 10 42.83 -37.65 52.14
C PRO A 10 41.79 -37.55 51.07
N SER A 11 40.81 -36.74 51.33
CA SER A 11 39.77 -36.36 50.34
C SER A 11 40.36 -35.47 49.28
N LEU A 12 40.31 -35.93 48.00
CA LEU A 12 40.57 -35.11 46.80
C LEU A 12 39.41 -34.14 46.61
N ILE A 13 39.66 -32.88 46.91
CA ILE A 13 38.77 -31.78 46.48
C ILE A 13 39.02 -31.55 44.98
N ARG A 14 38.07 -31.99 44.15
CA ARG A 14 38.03 -31.67 42.74
C ARG A 14 37.55 -30.21 42.58
N TRP A 15 38.45 -29.32 42.19
CA TRP A 15 38.13 -28.00 41.68
C TRP A 15 37.57 -28.14 40.28
N ILE A 16 36.23 -27.93 40.11
CA ILE A 16 35.60 -27.77 38.82
C ILE A 16 35.77 -26.28 38.45
N LEU A 17 36.72 -25.99 37.58
CA LEU A 17 36.79 -24.70 36.91
C LEU A 17 35.61 -24.60 35.92
N LEU A 18 34.58 -23.84 36.29
CA LEU A 18 33.58 -23.37 35.33
C LEU A 18 34.23 -22.29 34.45
N LEU A 19 34.60 -22.66 33.24
CA LEU A 19 34.87 -21.69 32.18
C LEU A 19 33.52 -21.08 31.75
N PHE A 20 33.22 -19.87 32.21
CA PHE A 20 32.23 -19.02 31.61
C PHE A 20 32.81 -18.51 30.27
N VAL A 21 32.42 -19.14 29.18
CA VAL A 21 32.59 -18.55 27.85
C VAL A 21 31.55 -17.43 27.76
N LEU A 22 31.98 -16.20 27.98
CA LEU A 22 31.22 -15.00 27.60
C LEU A 22 31.11 -15.00 26.07
N MET A 23 30.02 -15.55 25.52
CA MET A 23 29.61 -15.24 24.20
C MET A 23 29.18 -13.75 24.18
N ASP A 24 30.07 -12.91 23.66
CA ASP A 24 29.66 -11.59 23.18
C ASP A 24 28.60 -11.81 22.09
N VAL A 25 27.34 -11.80 22.50
CA VAL A 25 26.23 -11.62 21.57
C VAL A 25 26.37 -10.18 21.09
N ALA A 26 27.10 -10.01 19.99
CA ALA A 26 27.06 -8.77 19.25
C ALA A 26 25.58 -8.51 18.94
N SER A 27 24.97 -7.62 19.70
CA SER A 27 23.66 -7.08 19.42
C SER A 27 23.77 -6.39 18.07
N ILE A 28 23.48 -7.12 16.99
CA ILE A 28 23.20 -6.51 15.69
C ILE A 28 21.96 -5.69 15.98
N SER A 29 22.16 -4.39 16.25
CA SER A 29 21.12 -3.40 16.28
C SER A 29 20.50 -3.42 14.87
N VAL A 30 19.40 -4.14 14.73
CA VAL A 30 18.52 -3.97 13.58
C VAL A 30 18.04 -2.54 13.72
N ALA A 31 18.71 -1.61 13.01
CA ALA A 31 18.21 -0.26 12.87
C ALA A 31 16.73 -0.39 12.49
N SER A 32 15.86 0.09 13.37
CA SER A 32 14.42 0.03 13.17
C SER A 32 14.13 0.65 11.80
N ALA A 33 13.27 0.04 11.00
CA ALA A 33 12.82 0.62 9.72
C ALA A 33 12.31 2.08 9.93
N ALA A 34 11.91 2.42 11.13
CA ALA A 34 11.53 3.75 11.58
C ALA A 34 12.65 4.81 11.47
N ASP A 35 13.94 4.42 11.53
CA ASP A 35 15.06 5.38 11.50
C ASP A 35 15.53 5.73 10.08
N LYS A 36 15.06 4.98 9.07
CA LYS A 36 15.46 5.21 7.68
C LYS A 36 14.59 6.27 7.01
N THR A 37 15.19 7.38 6.62
CA THR A 37 14.53 8.38 5.77
C THR A 37 14.23 7.80 4.40
N LEU A 38 13.01 7.95 3.92
CA LEU A 38 12.61 7.54 2.58
C LEU A 38 12.74 8.71 1.61
N SER A 39 13.43 8.46 0.51
CA SER A 39 13.58 9.41 -0.61
C SER A 39 13.03 8.86 -1.93
N ARG A 40 12.89 7.53 -2.07
CA ARG A 40 12.41 6.89 -3.29
C ARG A 40 11.43 5.77 -2.96
N ILE A 41 10.19 5.97 -3.39
CA ILE A 41 9.10 5.04 -3.17
C ILE A 41 8.51 4.70 -4.53
N ALA A 42 8.43 3.42 -4.86
CA ALA A 42 7.73 2.96 -6.06
C ALA A 42 6.42 2.26 -5.67
N PHE A 43 5.44 2.26 -6.56
CA PHE A 43 4.16 1.61 -6.32
C PHE A 43 3.50 1.17 -7.62
N GLY A 44 2.55 0.26 -7.52
CA GLY A 44 1.73 -0.16 -8.65
C GLY A 44 0.68 -1.18 -8.26
N SER A 45 -0.23 -1.41 -9.20
CA SER A 45 -1.32 -2.38 -9.11
C SER A 45 -1.53 -3.13 -10.43
N CYS A 46 -2.52 -4.02 -10.47
CA CYS A 46 -2.91 -4.78 -11.65
C CYS A 46 -1.77 -5.63 -12.22
N CYS A 47 -1.39 -6.64 -11.43
CA CYS A 47 -0.30 -7.56 -11.71
C CYS A 47 -0.82 -8.99 -11.96
N LYS A 48 -0.98 -9.39 -13.23
CA LYS A 48 -1.36 -10.76 -13.59
C LYS A 48 -0.20 -11.72 -13.35
N GLN A 49 -0.34 -12.56 -12.33
CA GLN A 49 0.68 -13.47 -11.84
C GLN A 49 1.13 -14.53 -12.84
N ASP A 50 0.29 -14.84 -13.83
CA ASP A 50 0.50 -15.86 -14.87
C ASP A 50 1.04 -15.31 -16.20
N LYS A 51 1.30 -14.00 -16.27
CA LYS A 51 1.84 -13.32 -17.45
C LYS A 51 3.28 -12.88 -17.23
N PRO A 52 4.04 -12.63 -18.32
CA PRO A 52 5.36 -12.01 -18.20
C PRO A 52 5.31 -10.68 -17.45
N GLN A 53 6.32 -10.42 -16.61
CA GLN A 53 6.38 -9.25 -15.73
C GLN A 53 7.76 -8.53 -15.86
N PRO A 54 8.13 -8.07 -17.08
CA PRO A 54 9.45 -7.44 -17.30
C PRO A 54 9.60 -6.10 -16.55
N ILE A 55 8.50 -5.48 -16.15
CA ILE A 55 8.47 -4.19 -15.44
C ILE A 55 9.28 -4.18 -14.14
N TRP A 56 9.41 -5.35 -13.47
CA TRP A 56 10.21 -5.46 -12.24
C TRP A 56 11.67 -5.06 -12.41
N ASP A 57 12.25 -5.29 -13.57
CA ASP A 57 13.64 -4.89 -13.81
C ASP A 57 13.80 -3.37 -13.81
N SER A 58 12.87 -2.65 -14.41
CA SER A 58 12.85 -1.18 -14.42
C SER A 58 12.55 -0.59 -13.04
N ILE A 59 11.65 -1.20 -12.29
CA ILE A 59 11.37 -0.81 -10.89
C ILE A 59 12.65 -0.98 -10.06
N VAL A 60 13.33 -2.12 -10.14
CA VAL A 60 14.58 -2.39 -9.43
C VAL A 60 15.69 -1.42 -9.86
N ALA A 61 15.80 -1.11 -11.17
CA ALA A 61 16.76 -0.13 -11.69
C ALA A 61 16.53 1.29 -11.12
N GLY A 62 15.29 1.64 -10.78
CA GLY A 62 14.94 2.87 -10.06
C GLY A 62 15.46 2.92 -8.62
N ARG A 63 15.96 1.80 -8.09
CA ARG A 63 16.48 1.67 -6.72
C ARG A 63 15.51 2.22 -5.67
N PRO A 64 14.25 1.76 -5.63
CA PRO A 64 13.30 2.18 -4.60
C PRO A 64 13.79 1.74 -3.23
N GLU A 65 13.45 2.50 -2.21
CA GLU A 65 13.71 2.20 -0.80
C GLU A 65 12.52 1.53 -0.14
N LEU A 66 11.37 1.62 -0.82
CA LEU A 66 10.10 0.99 -0.46
C LEU A 66 9.29 0.75 -1.74
N PHE A 67 8.64 -0.40 -1.84
CA PHE A 67 7.64 -0.67 -2.86
C PHE A 67 6.26 -0.87 -2.23
N LEU A 68 5.22 -0.27 -2.83
CA LEU A 68 3.84 -0.42 -2.38
C LEU A 68 3.05 -1.19 -3.45
N MET A 69 2.56 -2.37 -3.07
CA MET A 69 1.56 -3.10 -3.84
C MET A 69 0.17 -2.61 -3.41
N ILE A 70 -0.55 -1.96 -4.31
CA ILE A 70 -1.76 -1.21 -3.95
C ILE A 70 -3.05 -1.82 -4.50
N GLY A 71 -3.07 -3.15 -4.61
CA GLY A 71 -4.24 -3.93 -5.04
C GLY A 71 -4.07 -4.59 -6.39
N ASP A 72 -4.95 -5.55 -6.71
CA ASP A 72 -4.82 -6.41 -7.88
C ASP A 72 -3.43 -7.02 -8.00
N ASN A 73 -2.88 -7.40 -6.87
CA ASN A 73 -1.54 -7.98 -6.79
C ASN A 73 -1.49 -9.35 -7.45
N ILE A 74 -2.65 -10.01 -7.49
CA ILE A 74 -2.98 -11.21 -8.27
C ILE A 74 -4.41 -11.11 -8.79
N TYR A 75 -4.74 -11.88 -9.83
CA TYR A 75 -6.10 -12.09 -10.32
C TYR A 75 -6.63 -13.43 -9.78
N GLY A 76 -7.06 -13.38 -8.51
CA GLY A 76 -7.51 -14.53 -7.74
C GLY A 76 -8.89 -15.01 -8.17
N ASP A 77 -9.89 -14.15 -8.09
CA ASP A 77 -11.28 -14.34 -8.52
C ASP A 77 -11.86 -15.68 -8.06
N SER A 78 -11.72 -16.02 -6.79
CA SER A 78 -12.16 -17.28 -6.24
C SER A 78 -12.54 -17.19 -4.78
N SER A 79 -13.61 -17.87 -4.40
CA SER A 79 -13.96 -18.15 -3.01
C SER A 79 -13.22 -19.37 -2.43
N ASP A 80 -12.47 -20.10 -3.24
CA ASP A 80 -11.63 -21.20 -2.79
C ASP A 80 -10.23 -20.67 -2.41
N MET A 81 -9.92 -20.69 -1.13
CA MET A 81 -8.63 -20.20 -0.60
C MET A 81 -7.43 -21.00 -1.12
N SER A 82 -7.61 -22.24 -1.57
CA SER A 82 -6.54 -23.03 -2.17
C SER A 82 -6.17 -22.50 -3.56
N VAL A 83 -7.16 -22.05 -4.33
CA VAL A 83 -6.97 -21.38 -5.63
C VAL A 83 -6.26 -20.04 -5.43
N LEU A 84 -6.74 -19.21 -4.51
CA LEU A 84 -6.09 -17.94 -4.18
C LEU A 84 -4.63 -18.16 -3.76
N LYS A 85 -4.38 -19.10 -2.86
CA LYS A 85 -3.03 -19.45 -2.40
C LYS A 85 -2.12 -19.90 -3.55
N ALA A 86 -2.63 -20.70 -4.47
CA ALA A 86 -1.87 -21.14 -5.64
C ALA A 86 -1.48 -19.94 -6.53
N LYS A 87 -2.39 -18.99 -6.76
CA LYS A 87 -2.15 -17.79 -7.55
C LYS A 87 -1.17 -16.83 -6.85
N TRP A 88 -1.25 -16.66 -5.53
CA TRP A 88 -0.24 -15.95 -4.75
C TRP A 88 1.15 -16.60 -4.90
N ASN A 89 1.24 -17.92 -4.83
CA ASN A 89 2.50 -18.62 -5.02
C ASN A 89 3.11 -18.38 -6.41
N MET A 90 2.28 -18.21 -7.44
CA MET A 90 2.78 -17.86 -8.78
C MET A 90 3.44 -16.49 -8.80
N LEU A 91 2.84 -15.47 -8.16
CA LEU A 91 3.46 -14.15 -8.03
C LEU A 91 4.77 -14.23 -7.22
N LEU A 92 4.72 -14.90 -6.07
CA LEU A 92 5.88 -15.06 -5.20
C LEU A 92 7.04 -15.79 -5.90
N ALA A 93 6.76 -16.66 -6.86
CA ALA A 93 7.78 -17.39 -7.63
C ALA A 93 8.36 -16.58 -8.81
N GLN A 94 7.78 -15.41 -9.15
CA GLN A 94 8.30 -14.59 -10.25
C GLN A 94 9.71 -14.07 -9.96
N PRO A 95 10.69 -14.34 -10.84
CA PRO A 95 12.09 -13.95 -10.60
C PRO A 95 12.27 -12.44 -10.39
N GLY A 96 11.53 -11.62 -11.16
CA GLY A 96 11.57 -10.17 -11.03
C GLY A 96 11.03 -9.67 -9.71
N TYR A 97 9.90 -10.23 -9.23
CA TYR A 97 9.35 -9.94 -7.91
C TYR A 97 10.32 -10.34 -6.78
N GLN A 98 10.96 -11.51 -6.90
CA GLN A 98 11.98 -11.95 -5.95
C GLN A 98 13.21 -11.02 -5.92
N LYS A 99 13.59 -10.46 -7.07
CA LYS A 99 14.66 -9.46 -7.19
C LYS A 99 14.26 -8.17 -6.48
N LEU A 100 12.99 -7.71 -6.65
CA LEU A 100 12.45 -6.56 -5.95
C LEU A 100 12.44 -6.78 -4.43
N LYS A 101 11.95 -7.92 -3.95
CA LYS A 101 11.91 -8.29 -2.51
C LYS A 101 13.30 -8.26 -1.86
N LYS A 102 14.37 -8.51 -2.64
CA LYS A 102 15.76 -8.36 -2.18
C LYS A 102 16.29 -6.92 -2.24
N THR A 103 15.64 -6.05 -3.00
CA THR A 103 16.05 -4.66 -3.19
C THR A 103 15.51 -3.75 -2.10
N CYS A 104 14.24 -3.89 -1.74
CA CYS A 104 13.57 -3.06 -0.74
C CYS A 104 12.43 -3.82 -0.05
N PRO A 105 11.98 -3.35 1.13
CA PRO A 105 10.74 -3.80 1.74
C PRO A 105 9.55 -3.60 0.80
N ILE A 106 8.56 -4.50 0.89
CA ILE A 106 7.29 -4.41 0.17
C ILE A 106 6.18 -4.31 1.21
N LEU A 107 5.36 -3.27 1.10
CA LEU A 107 4.11 -3.14 1.83
C LEU A 107 2.95 -3.32 0.86
N ALA A 108 1.84 -3.84 1.35
CA ALA A 108 0.71 -4.14 0.49
C ALA A 108 -0.65 -3.83 1.12
N THR A 109 -1.57 -3.42 0.27
CA THR A 109 -3.03 -3.54 0.44
C THR A 109 -3.58 -4.37 -0.72
N TRP A 110 -4.79 -4.81 -0.60
CA TRP A 110 -5.50 -5.56 -1.64
C TRP A 110 -6.46 -4.71 -2.43
N ASP A 111 -6.93 -5.27 -3.56
CA ASP A 111 -8.13 -4.84 -4.25
C ASP A 111 -9.06 -6.06 -4.49
N ASP A 112 -10.04 -5.96 -5.36
CA ASP A 112 -11.10 -6.95 -5.55
C ASP A 112 -10.60 -8.31 -6.03
N HIS A 113 -9.68 -8.33 -7.00
CA HIS A 113 -9.16 -9.58 -7.57
C HIS A 113 -8.32 -10.41 -6.59
N ASP A 114 -7.53 -9.79 -5.76
CA ASP A 114 -6.77 -10.48 -4.70
C ASP A 114 -7.56 -10.67 -3.40
N TYR A 115 -8.60 -9.88 -3.18
CA TYR A 115 -9.61 -10.08 -2.14
C TYR A 115 -10.45 -11.32 -2.38
N GLY A 116 -10.84 -11.57 -3.66
CA GLY A 116 -11.47 -12.82 -4.06
C GLY A 116 -12.61 -12.75 -5.07
N GLY A 117 -12.97 -11.57 -5.55
CA GLY A 117 -14.00 -11.46 -6.59
C GLY A 117 -14.08 -10.08 -7.20
N ASP A 118 -14.19 -10.05 -8.52
CA ASP A 118 -14.33 -8.87 -9.36
C ASP A 118 -15.37 -7.88 -8.80
N ASP A 119 -14.95 -6.66 -8.51
CA ASP A 119 -15.76 -5.60 -7.89
C ASP A 119 -16.40 -5.98 -6.53
N ALA A 120 -15.94 -7.03 -5.83
CA ALA A 120 -16.53 -7.46 -4.58
C ALA A 120 -16.17 -6.54 -3.40
N GLY A 121 -17.10 -6.45 -2.44
CA GLY A 121 -16.96 -5.71 -1.19
C GLY A 121 -17.41 -6.54 0.02
N SER A 122 -18.16 -5.93 0.93
CA SER A 122 -18.60 -6.58 2.17
C SER A 122 -19.51 -7.80 1.97
N GLU A 123 -20.07 -7.96 0.78
CA GLU A 123 -20.87 -9.12 0.38
C GLU A 123 -20.04 -10.39 0.13
N PHE A 124 -18.71 -10.28 -0.01
CA PHE A 124 -17.85 -11.45 -0.20
C PHE A 124 -17.77 -12.30 1.07
N ALA A 125 -18.39 -13.47 1.04
CA ALA A 125 -18.57 -14.32 2.22
C ALA A 125 -17.27 -14.84 2.84
N ARG A 126 -16.18 -14.97 2.04
CA ARG A 126 -14.89 -15.52 2.48
C ARG A 126 -13.83 -14.44 2.80
N ARG A 127 -14.27 -13.21 3.04
CA ARG A 127 -13.38 -12.07 3.27
C ARG A 127 -12.42 -12.26 4.46
N ALA A 128 -12.88 -12.89 5.53
CA ALA A 128 -12.02 -13.12 6.71
C ALA A 128 -10.91 -14.13 6.43
N GLU A 129 -11.20 -15.21 5.70
CA GLU A 129 -10.20 -16.21 5.32
C GLU A 129 -9.24 -15.63 4.27
N SER A 130 -9.75 -14.84 3.32
CA SER A 130 -8.92 -14.12 2.34
C SER A 130 -7.95 -13.17 3.04
N GLN A 131 -8.42 -12.43 4.06
CA GLN A 131 -7.56 -11.58 4.88
C GLN A 131 -6.42 -12.35 5.52
N GLN A 132 -6.69 -13.50 6.15
CA GLN A 132 -5.62 -14.27 6.79
C GLN A 132 -4.62 -14.79 5.75
N LEU A 133 -5.08 -15.24 4.59
CA LEU A 133 -4.22 -15.67 3.50
C LEU A 133 -3.34 -14.51 2.99
N PHE A 134 -3.92 -13.33 2.76
CA PHE A 134 -3.19 -12.13 2.36
C PHE A 134 -2.08 -11.78 3.37
N LEU A 135 -2.42 -11.78 4.66
CA LEU A 135 -1.46 -11.48 5.72
C LEU A 135 -0.34 -12.53 5.83
N ASP A 136 -0.64 -13.79 5.54
CA ASP A 136 0.38 -14.86 5.47
C ASP A 136 1.33 -14.64 4.29
N VAL A 137 0.82 -14.22 3.14
CA VAL A 137 1.63 -13.93 1.92
C VAL A 137 2.64 -12.81 2.15
N PHE A 138 2.28 -11.81 2.94
CA PHE A 138 3.13 -10.67 3.26
C PHE A 138 3.88 -10.81 4.60
N ASP A 139 4.01 -12.04 5.11
CA ASP A 139 4.77 -12.38 6.31
C ASP A 139 4.34 -11.57 7.56
N GLU A 140 3.04 -11.18 7.66
CA GLU A 140 2.52 -10.44 8.80
C GLU A 140 2.64 -11.29 10.08
N PRO A 141 3.29 -10.80 11.15
CA PRO A 141 3.47 -11.59 12.36
C PRO A 141 2.15 -11.98 13.03
N ALA A 142 2.10 -13.17 13.63
CA ALA A 142 0.87 -13.74 14.21
C ALA A 142 0.21 -12.92 15.32
N GLY A 143 0.98 -12.10 16.04
CA GLY A 143 0.49 -11.34 17.20
C GLY A 143 -0.02 -9.92 16.89
N THR A 144 0.10 -9.46 15.65
CA THR A 144 -0.19 -8.06 15.29
C THR A 144 -1.67 -7.70 15.39
N THR A 145 -1.94 -6.42 15.55
CA THR A 145 -3.30 -5.86 15.50
C THR A 145 -3.94 -6.09 14.14
N ARG A 146 -3.13 -6.03 13.06
CA ARG A 146 -3.58 -6.23 11.67
C ARG A 146 -4.22 -7.60 11.45
N ARG A 147 -3.80 -8.64 12.19
CA ARG A 147 -4.43 -9.98 12.13
C ARG A 147 -5.73 -10.10 12.91
N LYS A 148 -6.00 -9.16 13.83
CA LYS A 148 -7.16 -9.20 14.74
C LYS A 148 -8.26 -8.24 14.34
N GLN A 149 -7.94 -7.22 13.55
CA GLN A 149 -8.92 -6.27 13.03
C GLN A 149 -9.64 -6.84 11.79
N GLU A 150 -10.74 -6.24 11.42
CA GLU A 150 -11.44 -6.50 10.17
C GLU A 150 -10.86 -5.62 9.06
N GLY A 151 -10.21 -6.24 8.06
CA GLY A 151 -9.51 -5.58 6.96
C GLY A 151 -7.99 -5.50 7.12
N VAL A 152 -7.33 -5.21 6.00
CA VAL A 152 -5.85 -5.24 5.89
C VAL A 152 -5.19 -3.87 6.02
N TYR A 153 -5.92 -2.83 6.44
CA TYR A 153 -5.37 -1.49 6.58
C TYR A 153 -4.22 -1.43 7.60
N ALA A 154 -3.22 -0.60 7.30
CA ALA A 154 -2.02 -0.47 8.13
C ALA A 154 -1.36 0.91 7.92
N SER A 155 -0.54 1.34 8.88
CA SER A 155 0.26 2.56 8.76
C SER A 155 1.68 2.31 9.23
N TYR A 156 2.64 2.89 8.51
CA TYR A 156 4.07 2.77 8.77
C TYR A 156 4.71 4.15 8.76
N GLU A 157 5.69 4.37 9.62
CA GLU A 157 6.41 5.63 9.74
C GLU A 157 7.89 5.40 9.48
N TYR A 158 8.50 6.30 8.71
CA TYR A 158 9.91 6.26 8.32
C TYR A 158 10.55 7.63 8.53
N GLY A 159 11.81 7.63 8.92
CA GLY A 159 12.59 8.85 9.14
C GLY A 159 12.35 9.48 10.50
N ASP A 160 13.22 10.45 10.82
CA ASP A 160 13.13 11.27 12.02
C ASP A 160 12.00 12.32 11.95
N ALA A 161 11.90 13.20 12.94
CA ALA A 161 10.84 14.20 13.00
C ALA A 161 10.86 15.20 11.83
N ASP A 162 12.04 15.50 11.28
CA ASP A 162 12.19 16.47 10.19
C ASP A 162 12.02 15.88 8.80
N HIS A 163 12.15 14.56 8.66
CA HIS A 163 12.07 13.83 7.40
C HIS A 163 10.99 12.73 7.43
N ARG A 164 10.01 12.84 8.35
CA ARG A 164 9.03 11.77 8.56
C ARG A 164 8.09 11.59 7.38
N VAL A 165 8.16 10.40 6.80
CA VAL A 165 7.21 9.91 5.81
C VAL A 165 6.29 8.91 6.47
N GLN A 166 4.99 9.14 6.42
CA GLN A 166 3.97 8.20 6.85
C GLN A 166 3.35 7.54 5.63
N VAL A 167 3.31 6.21 5.61
CA VAL A 167 2.60 5.40 4.61
C VAL A 167 1.35 4.85 5.24
N ILE A 168 0.19 5.19 4.70
CA ILE A 168 -1.13 4.76 5.16
C ILE A 168 -1.74 3.91 4.06
N LEU A 169 -1.93 2.62 4.31
CA LEU A 169 -2.61 1.70 3.42
C LEU A 169 -4.06 1.57 3.88
N THR A 170 -5.03 1.96 3.06
CA THR A 170 -6.45 1.75 3.34
C THR A 170 -6.91 0.40 2.79
N ASP A 171 -7.96 -0.13 3.39
CA ASP A 171 -8.71 -1.28 2.89
C ASP A 171 -10.05 -0.77 2.34
N THR A 172 -10.21 -0.83 1.03
CA THR A 172 -11.41 -0.36 0.33
C THR A 172 -12.36 -1.50 -0.03
N ARG A 173 -12.17 -2.71 0.55
CA ARG A 173 -12.95 -3.91 0.21
C ARG A 173 -13.72 -4.48 1.38
N PHE A 174 -13.10 -4.72 2.52
CA PHE A 174 -13.66 -5.52 3.62
C PHE A 174 -15.03 -5.01 4.11
N HIS A 175 -15.20 -3.70 4.18
CA HIS A 175 -16.43 -3.03 4.65
C HIS A 175 -17.21 -2.34 3.54
N ARG A 176 -16.67 -2.28 2.31
CA ARG A 176 -17.29 -1.53 1.23
C ARG A 176 -18.68 -2.06 0.91
N SER A 177 -19.67 -1.19 0.99
CA SER A 177 -21.04 -1.48 0.60
C SER A 177 -21.13 -1.84 -0.89
N PRO A 178 -22.09 -2.67 -1.31
CA PRO A 178 -22.26 -3.03 -2.72
C PRO A 178 -22.36 -1.82 -3.64
N LEU A 179 -21.74 -1.93 -4.82
CA LEU A 179 -21.81 -0.92 -5.87
C LEU A 179 -23.18 -0.88 -6.52
N LYS A 180 -23.67 0.29 -6.86
CA LYS A 180 -24.90 0.50 -7.64
C LYS A 180 -24.61 0.56 -9.12
N LYS A 181 -25.35 -0.20 -9.93
CA LYS A 181 -25.24 -0.13 -11.39
C LYS A 181 -26.02 1.10 -11.93
N ASN A 182 -25.48 1.75 -12.97
CA ASN A 182 -26.11 2.90 -13.61
C ASN A 182 -27.03 2.52 -14.78
N GLY A 183 -27.17 1.22 -15.08
CA GLY A 183 -27.98 0.71 -16.16
C GLY A 183 -27.38 0.85 -17.58
N ARG A 184 -26.27 1.53 -17.76
CA ARG A 184 -25.60 1.68 -19.07
C ARG A 184 -24.94 0.37 -19.51
N LYS A 185 -24.89 0.15 -20.82
CA LYS A 185 -24.27 -1.05 -21.40
C LYS A 185 -22.94 -0.70 -22.08
N LYS A 186 -21.99 -1.60 -21.99
CA LYS A 186 -20.71 -1.50 -22.69
C LYS A 186 -20.97 -1.36 -24.20
N GLY A 187 -20.33 -0.37 -24.84
CA GLY A 187 -20.49 -0.04 -26.25
C GLY A 187 -21.49 1.09 -26.52
N GLU A 188 -22.28 1.52 -25.56
CA GLU A 188 -23.12 2.71 -25.71
C GLU A 188 -22.27 3.99 -25.78
N PRO A 189 -22.66 5.01 -26.57
CA PRO A 189 -21.98 6.30 -26.57
C PRO A 189 -21.90 6.91 -25.17
N GLY A 190 -20.71 7.34 -24.75
CA GLY A 190 -20.47 7.88 -23.41
C GLY A 190 -20.47 6.83 -22.29
N TYR A 191 -20.26 5.55 -22.63
CA TYR A 191 -20.02 4.54 -21.62
C TYR A 191 -18.59 4.67 -21.07
N PHE A 192 -18.50 5.05 -19.81
CA PHE A 192 -17.25 5.16 -19.04
C PHE A 192 -17.32 4.33 -17.75
N GLY A 193 -18.04 3.20 -17.78
CA GLY A 193 -18.20 2.30 -16.65
C GLY A 193 -19.66 2.03 -16.27
N PRO A 194 -19.90 0.98 -15.45
CA PRO A 194 -21.25 0.49 -15.15
C PRO A 194 -21.85 1.06 -13.87
N TYR A 195 -21.14 1.92 -13.12
CA TYR A 195 -21.55 2.29 -11.76
C TYR A 195 -22.16 3.68 -11.65
N ALA A 196 -23.09 3.81 -10.70
CA ALA A 196 -23.68 5.04 -10.22
C ALA A 196 -23.22 5.35 -8.80
N GLU A 197 -23.55 6.53 -8.33
CA GLU A 197 -23.37 6.91 -6.92
C GLU A 197 -24.29 6.09 -6.01
N ASN A 198 -23.75 5.60 -4.90
CA ASN A 198 -24.51 5.02 -3.80
C ASN A 198 -24.68 6.07 -2.70
N THR A 199 -25.85 6.68 -2.67
CA THR A 199 -26.22 7.72 -1.69
C THR A 199 -27.06 7.17 -0.54
N ASP A 200 -27.11 5.84 -0.37
CA ASP A 200 -27.87 5.23 0.71
C ASP A 200 -27.30 5.64 2.07
N PRO A 201 -28.13 5.99 3.03
CA PRO A 201 -27.70 6.25 4.39
C PRO A 201 -26.96 5.01 4.96
N GLY A 202 -25.74 5.21 5.44
CA GLY A 202 -24.91 4.13 5.97
C GLY A 202 -24.10 3.36 4.93
N ALA A 203 -24.20 3.70 3.64
CA ALA A 203 -23.25 3.19 2.64
C ALA A 203 -21.84 3.65 2.98
N THR A 204 -20.87 2.74 2.96
CA THR A 204 -19.50 3.02 3.40
C THR A 204 -18.47 2.37 2.48
N ILE A 205 -17.26 2.90 2.44
CA ILE A 205 -16.07 2.27 1.86
C ILE A 205 -15.25 1.62 2.98
N LEU A 206 -14.94 2.39 4.05
CA LEU A 206 -13.97 1.96 5.05
C LEU A 206 -14.59 1.27 6.29
N GLY A 207 -15.86 1.55 6.58
CA GLY A 207 -16.48 1.17 7.85
C GLY A 207 -15.95 2.01 9.04
N GLU A 208 -16.75 2.11 10.11
CA GLU A 208 -16.48 3.04 11.23
C GLU A 208 -15.19 2.74 11.99
N ALA A 209 -14.79 1.47 12.08
CA ALA A 209 -13.56 1.09 12.78
C ALA A 209 -12.32 1.65 12.06
N GLN A 210 -12.28 1.49 10.73
CA GLN A 210 -11.17 2.00 9.92
C GLN A 210 -11.19 3.54 9.86
N TRP A 211 -12.37 4.19 9.84
CA TRP A 211 -12.47 5.65 9.90
C TRP A 211 -11.87 6.22 11.18
N LYS A 212 -12.18 5.64 12.33
CA LYS A 212 -11.59 6.05 13.63
C LYS A 212 -10.09 5.83 13.65
N TRP A 213 -9.64 4.72 13.11
CA TRP A 213 -8.21 4.42 12.96
C TRP A 213 -7.52 5.42 12.04
N LEU A 214 -8.11 5.74 10.87
CA LEU A 214 -7.54 6.69 9.91
C LEU A 214 -7.41 8.09 10.53
N GLU A 215 -8.43 8.53 11.27
CA GLU A 215 -8.35 9.79 12.02
C GLU A 215 -7.15 9.80 12.98
N ALA A 216 -6.98 8.74 13.75
CA ALA A 216 -5.85 8.62 14.67
C ALA A 216 -4.49 8.63 13.93
N GLN A 217 -4.41 8.03 12.73
CA GLN A 217 -3.20 8.07 11.93
C GLN A 217 -2.92 9.47 11.36
N LEU A 218 -3.92 10.16 10.83
CA LEU A 218 -3.75 11.50 10.25
C LEU A 218 -3.38 12.57 11.29
N ARG A 219 -3.73 12.35 12.58
CA ARG A 219 -3.31 13.23 13.69
C ARG A 219 -1.85 13.05 14.10
N LYS A 220 -1.18 12.00 13.68
CA LYS A 220 0.25 11.81 13.97
C LYS A 220 1.10 12.83 13.20
N PRO A 221 2.22 13.28 13.78
CA PRO A 221 3.11 14.19 13.07
C PRO A 221 3.82 13.48 11.91
N ALA A 222 3.74 14.08 10.71
CA ALA A 222 4.52 13.66 9.54
C ALA A 222 4.70 14.85 8.59
N LYS A 223 5.79 14.85 7.82
CA LYS A 223 6.06 15.85 6.79
C LYS A 223 5.37 15.50 5.48
N VAL A 224 5.42 14.21 5.10
CA VAL A 224 4.78 13.66 3.91
C VAL A 224 3.93 12.47 4.33
N ARG A 225 2.72 12.38 3.79
CA ARG A 225 1.81 11.25 3.99
C ARG A 225 1.44 10.66 2.64
N ILE A 226 1.78 9.39 2.43
CA ILE A 226 1.34 8.63 1.27
C ILE A 226 0.13 7.81 1.69
N LEU A 227 -1.05 8.22 1.22
CA LEU A 227 -2.30 7.51 1.47
C LEU A 227 -2.64 6.68 0.26
N ALA A 228 -2.46 5.37 0.40
CA ALA A 228 -2.77 4.40 -0.63
C ALA A 228 -4.23 3.96 -0.54
N SER A 229 -4.91 4.08 -1.66
CA SER A 229 -6.25 3.55 -1.90
C SER A 229 -6.17 2.61 -3.10
N SER A 230 -6.81 1.44 -3.06
CA SER A 230 -6.79 0.58 -4.23
C SER A 230 -7.56 1.18 -5.41
N VAL A 231 -8.60 1.98 -5.15
CA VAL A 231 -9.41 2.67 -6.16
C VAL A 231 -9.20 4.19 -6.12
N GLN A 232 -9.47 4.88 -7.23
CA GLN A 232 -9.26 6.31 -7.38
C GLN A 232 -10.11 7.16 -6.41
N VAL A 233 -9.51 8.25 -5.91
CA VAL A 233 -10.16 9.19 -4.97
C VAL A 233 -10.57 10.50 -5.64
N LEU A 234 -9.66 11.14 -6.40
CA LEU A 234 -9.92 12.45 -7.02
C LEU A 234 -10.73 12.36 -8.33
N PRO A 235 -10.41 11.49 -9.29
CA PRO A 235 -11.22 11.34 -10.50
C PRO A 235 -12.66 11.01 -10.18
N ASN A 236 -13.63 11.74 -10.75
CA ASN A 236 -15.04 11.57 -10.40
C ASN A 236 -16.01 11.55 -11.60
N GLU A 237 -15.53 11.80 -12.82
CA GLU A 237 -16.42 11.98 -13.98
C GLU A 237 -16.66 10.66 -14.75
N HIS A 238 -15.82 9.65 -14.59
CA HIS A 238 -16.07 8.31 -15.11
C HIS A 238 -17.03 7.51 -14.21
N HIS A 239 -17.49 6.36 -14.69
CA HIS A 239 -18.44 5.48 -13.99
C HIS A 239 -17.85 4.10 -13.62
N TRP A 240 -16.52 3.95 -13.64
CA TRP A 240 -15.82 2.81 -13.07
C TRP A 240 -15.81 2.92 -11.56
N GLU A 241 -15.36 1.89 -10.88
CA GLU A 241 -15.23 1.94 -9.42
C GLU A 241 -14.30 3.09 -8.99
N LYS A 242 -14.66 3.76 -7.92
CA LYS A 242 -13.93 4.90 -7.33
C LYS A 242 -14.59 5.36 -6.04
N TRP A 243 -13.92 6.19 -5.28
CA TRP A 243 -14.51 6.83 -4.09
C TRP A 243 -15.76 7.65 -4.40
N GLY A 244 -15.83 8.24 -5.57
CA GLY A 244 -17.01 8.99 -6.00
C GLY A 244 -18.29 8.16 -6.16
N ASN A 245 -18.22 6.83 -6.15
CA ASN A 245 -19.41 5.99 -6.03
C ASN A 245 -20.07 6.08 -4.64
N PHE A 246 -19.35 6.61 -3.65
CA PHE A 246 -19.81 6.84 -2.29
C PHE A 246 -19.51 8.28 -1.90
N PRO A 247 -20.28 9.26 -2.40
CA PRO A 247 -19.96 10.69 -2.28
C PRO A 247 -19.81 11.14 -0.83
N ALA A 248 -20.65 10.65 0.09
CA ALA A 248 -20.55 10.98 1.50
C ALA A 248 -19.22 10.52 2.15
N GLU A 249 -18.71 9.35 1.74
CA GLU A 249 -17.44 8.81 2.25
C GLU A 249 -16.25 9.59 1.66
N ARG A 250 -16.31 9.95 0.39
CA ARG A 250 -15.31 10.80 -0.27
C ARG A 250 -15.23 12.18 0.39
N ASP A 251 -16.36 12.81 0.63
CA ASP A 251 -16.42 14.10 1.32
C ASP A 251 -15.94 13.99 2.77
N ARG A 252 -16.24 12.88 3.44
CA ARG A 252 -15.73 12.56 4.78
C ARG A 252 -14.20 12.50 4.81
N LEU A 253 -13.58 11.89 3.80
CA LEU A 253 -12.11 11.84 3.70
C LEU A 253 -11.50 13.24 3.59
N PHE A 254 -12.02 14.08 2.70
CA PHE A 254 -11.50 15.43 2.54
C PHE A 254 -11.73 16.28 3.81
N LYS A 255 -12.90 16.15 4.44
CA LYS A 255 -13.21 16.79 5.71
C LYS A 255 -12.21 16.33 6.79
N LEU A 256 -11.95 15.04 6.89
CA LEU A 256 -11.04 14.47 7.88
C LEU A 256 -9.61 14.99 7.72
N ILE A 257 -9.08 15.08 6.48
CA ILE A 257 -7.76 15.65 6.20
C ILE A 257 -7.69 17.10 6.68
N ARG A 258 -8.74 17.91 6.45
CA ARG A 258 -8.80 19.30 6.95
C ARG A 258 -8.85 19.36 8.47
N GLU A 259 -9.74 18.61 9.10
CA GLU A 259 -10.00 18.65 10.56
C GLU A 259 -8.80 18.14 11.37
N THR A 260 -8.08 17.17 10.86
CA THR A 260 -6.84 16.69 11.48
C THR A 260 -5.64 17.59 11.18
N ARG A 261 -5.80 18.59 10.29
CA ARG A 261 -4.74 19.46 9.79
C ARG A 261 -3.57 18.67 9.20
N ALA A 262 -3.87 17.53 8.57
CA ALA A 262 -2.86 16.66 7.97
C ALA A 262 -2.29 17.31 6.70
N GLY A 263 -1.10 17.91 6.80
CA GLY A 263 -0.34 18.41 5.65
C GLY A 263 0.41 17.28 4.94
N GLY A 264 0.89 17.56 3.72
CA GLY A 264 1.75 16.65 2.96
C GLY A 264 1.06 15.37 2.48
N VAL A 265 -0.27 15.35 2.36
CA VAL A 265 -1.01 14.17 1.89
C VAL A 265 -0.90 14.07 0.36
N ILE A 266 -0.47 12.91 -0.09
CA ILE A 266 -0.42 12.48 -1.49
C ILE A 266 -1.21 11.17 -1.57
N LEU A 267 -2.23 11.14 -2.42
CA LEU A 267 -3.00 9.92 -2.69
C LEU A 267 -2.30 9.13 -3.79
N ILE A 268 -2.30 7.82 -3.65
CA ILE A 268 -1.91 6.89 -4.71
C ILE A 268 -3.02 5.87 -4.90
N SER A 269 -3.30 5.50 -6.16
CA SER A 269 -4.43 4.63 -6.50
C SER A 269 -4.16 3.64 -7.63
N GLY A 270 -5.01 2.63 -7.76
CA GLY A 270 -4.92 1.50 -8.67
C GLY A 270 -6.22 1.23 -9.45
N ASP A 271 -6.58 -0.04 -9.66
CA ASP A 271 -7.80 -0.60 -10.27
C ASP A 271 -8.00 -0.33 -11.78
N ARG A 272 -7.61 0.81 -12.26
CA ARG A 272 -8.06 1.40 -13.53
C ARG A 272 -7.44 0.81 -14.80
N HIS A 273 -6.41 -0.04 -14.70
CA HIS A 273 -5.64 -0.54 -15.86
C HIS A 273 -5.06 0.57 -16.75
N THR A 274 -4.90 1.76 -16.18
CA THR A 274 -4.33 2.97 -16.78
C THR A 274 -3.58 3.77 -15.72
N ALA A 275 -2.83 4.77 -16.15
CA ALA A 275 -2.19 5.71 -15.23
C ALA A 275 -2.53 7.15 -15.59
N GLU A 276 -2.64 8.00 -14.59
CA GLU A 276 -2.83 9.44 -14.70
C GLU A 276 -2.46 10.13 -13.38
N ILE A 277 -2.16 11.40 -13.43
CA ILE A 277 -2.04 12.23 -12.22
C ILE A 277 -3.19 13.23 -12.21
N SER A 278 -3.94 13.25 -11.13
CA SER A 278 -5.00 14.23 -10.88
C SER A 278 -4.58 15.19 -9.78
N ARG A 279 -4.97 16.46 -9.90
CA ARG A 279 -4.68 17.53 -8.96
C ARG A 279 -5.94 18.33 -8.62
N ASP A 280 -6.28 18.41 -7.34
CA ASP A 280 -7.35 19.27 -6.84
C ASP A 280 -6.80 20.28 -5.83
N VAL A 281 -7.16 21.56 -5.99
CA VAL A 281 -6.70 22.64 -5.11
C VAL A 281 -7.79 23.13 -4.14
N LYS A 282 -8.98 22.52 -4.18
CA LYS A 282 -10.17 23.02 -3.49
C LYS A 282 -10.51 22.22 -2.22
N GLN A 283 -10.18 20.91 -2.21
CA GLN A 283 -10.75 19.99 -1.23
C GLN A 283 -10.13 20.11 0.17
N VAL A 284 -8.81 20.32 0.29
CA VAL A 284 -8.13 20.17 1.58
C VAL A 284 -7.33 21.41 2.02
N GLY A 285 -7.40 22.52 1.24
CA GLY A 285 -6.71 23.77 1.55
C GLY A 285 -5.27 23.86 1.04
N TYR A 286 -4.81 22.84 0.34
CA TYR A 286 -3.56 22.79 -0.43
C TYR A 286 -3.74 21.87 -1.65
N PRO A 287 -2.81 21.87 -2.65
CA PRO A 287 -2.92 20.98 -3.78
C PRO A 287 -2.88 19.50 -3.35
N LEU A 288 -3.98 18.79 -3.51
CA LEU A 288 -4.07 17.34 -3.31
C LEU A 288 -3.82 16.64 -4.63
N PHE A 289 -2.91 15.68 -4.66
CA PHE A 289 -2.61 14.86 -5.81
C PHE A 289 -3.16 13.45 -5.62
N ASP A 290 -3.65 12.83 -6.69
CA ASP A 290 -3.96 11.40 -6.78
C ASP A 290 -3.17 10.84 -7.96
N VAL A 291 -2.17 10.04 -7.65
CA VAL A 291 -1.31 9.41 -8.64
C VAL A 291 -1.80 7.99 -8.86
N THR A 292 -2.53 7.79 -9.95
CA THR A 292 -2.99 6.46 -10.36
C THR A 292 -1.90 5.77 -11.16
N SER A 293 -1.52 4.56 -10.77
CA SER A 293 -0.63 3.70 -11.53
C SER A 293 -1.11 2.26 -11.43
N SER A 294 -1.74 1.78 -12.50
CA SER A 294 -2.61 0.63 -12.45
C SER A 294 -2.42 -0.29 -13.65
N SER A 295 -1.16 -0.64 -13.96
CA SER A 295 -0.85 -1.62 -14.99
C SER A 295 0.59 -2.12 -14.88
N LEU A 296 0.91 -2.89 -13.83
CA LEU A 296 2.23 -3.53 -13.76
C LEU A 296 2.47 -4.48 -14.94
N ASN A 297 1.41 -5.22 -15.38
CA ASN A 297 1.43 -6.00 -16.62
C ASN A 297 0.01 -6.31 -17.15
N ALA A 298 -0.98 -5.51 -16.76
CA ALA A 298 -2.37 -5.70 -17.16
C ALA A 298 -2.96 -4.42 -17.80
N PRO A 299 -2.42 -3.98 -18.95
CA PRO A 299 -2.88 -2.77 -19.60
C PRO A 299 -4.34 -2.87 -20.05
N GLY A 300 -5.11 -1.82 -19.77
CA GLY A 300 -6.49 -1.71 -20.21
C GLY A 300 -6.62 -1.17 -21.64
N THR A 301 -7.85 -1.15 -22.14
CA THR A 301 -8.13 -0.48 -23.40
C THR A 301 -8.26 1.03 -23.16
N LEU A 302 -7.36 1.80 -23.76
CA LEU A 302 -7.35 3.25 -23.61
C LEU A 302 -8.59 3.89 -24.25
N ASN A 303 -9.41 4.54 -23.45
CA ASN A 303 -10.42 5.47 -23.92
C ASN A 303 -9.96 6.91 -23.67
N LYS A 304 -9.32 7.52 -24.68
CA LYS A 304 -8.78 8.89 -24.58
C LYS A 304 -9.83 9.97 -24.30
N SER A 305 -11.11 9.66 -24.52
CA SER A 305 -12.21 10.57 -24.24
C SER A 305 -12.79 10.41 -22.83
N GLU A 306 -12.23 9.54 -22.01
CA GLU A 306 -12.66 9.38 -20.62
C GLU A 306 -12.46 10.70 -19.85
N PRO A 307 -13.54 11.27 -19.28
CA PRO A 307 -13.48 12.58 -18.68
C PRO A 307 -12.78 12.54 -17.32
N ASN A 308 -11.91 13.53 -17.09
CA ASN A 308 -11.33 13.85 -15.80
C ASN A 308 -10.80 15.28 -15.84
N ALA A 309 -11.57 16.24 -15.36
CA ALA A 309 -11.20 17.65 -15.34
C ALA A 309 -10.01 17.98 -14.41
N LEU A 310 -9.65 17.05 -13.51
CA LEU A 310 -8.52 17.19 -12.59
C LEU A 310 -7.22 16.60 -13.15
N ARG A 311 -7.26 15.92 -14.29
CA ARG A 311 -6.08 15.31 -14.92
C ARG A 311 -5.07 16.38 -15.34
N THR A 312 -3.81 16.18 -14.98
CA THR A 312 -2.73 17.15 -15.23
C THR A 312 -1.91 16.85 -16.50
N GLY A 313 -1.97 15.60 -16.97
CA GLY A 313 -1.22 15.11 -18.11
C GLY A 313 -2.01 14.13 -18.97
N PRO A 314 -1.36 13.20 -19.66
CA PRO A 314 -2.04 12.21 -20.50
C PRO A 314 -2.69 11.11 -19.65
N LEU A 315 -3.78 10.51 -20.17
CA LEU A 315 -4.19 9.18 -19.74
C LEU A 315 -3.28 8.15 -20.42
N TYR A 316 -2.57 7.34 -19.64
CA TYR A 316 -1.58 6.38 -20.13
C TYR A 316 -2.03 4.95 -19.86
N SER A 317 -2.12 4.11 -20.87
CA SER A 317 -2.63 2.73 -20.75
C SER A 317 -1.58 1.63 -20.77
N PRO A 318 -0.40 1.75 -21.42
CA PRO A 318 0.60 0.68 -21.39
C PRO A 318 1.08 0.36 -19.98
N GLU A 319 1.88 -0.69 -19.84
CA GLU A 319 2.48 -1.09 -18.57
C GLU A 319 3.19 0.10 -17.92
N ASN A 320 2.95 0.27 -16.64
CA ASN A 320 3.42 1.43 -15.88
C ASN A 320 3.57 1.13 -14.39
N PHE A 321 4.36 1.98 -13.74
CA PHE A 321 4.47 2.02 -12.28
C PHE A 321 4.59 3.47 -11.81
N GLY A 322 4.10 3.74 -10.61
CA GLY A 322 4.25 5.04 -9.97
C GLY A 322 5.59 5.15 -9.25
N PHE A 323 6.15 6.35 -9.23
CA PHE A 323 7.39 6.62 -8.52
C PHE A 323 7.34 7.98 -7.83
N ILE A 324 7.63 8.00 -6.53
CA ILE A 324 7.70 9.21 -5.73
C ILE A 324 9.13 9.39 -5.28
N SER A 325 9.72 10.55 -5.57
CA SER A 325 11.02 10.93 -5.04
C SER A 325 10.93 12.22 -4.22
N ILE A 326 11.70 12.29 -3.12
CA ILE A 326 11.74 13.43 -2.23
C ILE A 326 13.18 13.87 -2.10
N ASP A 327 13.45 15.10 -2.51
CA ASP A 327 14.76 15.72 -2.35
C ASP A 327 14.80 16.49 -1.02
N TRP A 328 15.28 15.82 0.01
CA TRP A 328 15.45 16.36 1.35
C TRP A 328 16.66 17.27 1.51
N SER A 329 17.54 17.36 0.51
CA SER A 329 18.73 18.21 0.58
C SER A 329 18.41 19.70 0.43
N LEU A 330 17.23 20.02 -0.06
CA LEU A 330 16.76 21.37 -0.26
C LEU A 330 16.16 21.95 1.03
N PRO A 331 16.32 23.26 1.32
CA PRO A 331 15.70 23.89 2.49
C PRO A 331 14.16 23.75 2.52
N ASP A 332 13.53 23.71 1.35
CA ASP A 332 12.13 23.35 1.16
C ASP A 332 12.11 22.13 0.23
N PRO A 333 11.95 20.93 0.78
CA PRO A 333 12.03 19.70 0.01
C PRO A 333 11.12 19.67 -1.21
N VAL A 334 11.62 19.15 -2.32
CA VAL A 334 10.84 18.97 -3.54
C VAL A 334 10.43 17.52 -3.68
N ILE A 335 9.14 17.31 -3.87
CA ILE A 335 8.54 16.01 -4.12
C ILE A 335 8.23 15.90 -5.61
N SER A 336 8.76 14.87 -6.26
CA SER A 336 8.43 14.52 -7.64
C SER A 336 7.50 13.32 -7.64
N LEU A 337 6.35 13.46 -8.30
CA LEU A 337 5.32 12.44 -8.50
C LEU A 337 5.38 12.03 -9.95
N GLU A 338 5.66 10.77 -10.22
CA GLU A 338 5.88 10.30 -11.58
C GLU A 338 5.04 9.06 -11.89
N VAL A 339 4.53 9.00 -13.12
CA VAL A 339 4.13 7.77 -13.81
C VAL A 339 5.28 7.40 -14.72
N ARG A 340 5.79 6.18 -14.60
CA ARG A 340 6.88 5.65 -15.42
C ARG A 340 6.41 4.49 -16.29
N ASP A 341 6.95 4.40 -17.50
CA ASP A 341 6.69 3.30 -18.42
C ASP A 341 7.45 2.01 -18.03
N ILE A 342 7.26 0.97 -18.83
CA ILE A 342 7.91 -0.34 -18.66
C ILE A 342 9.45 -0.26 -18.71
N HIS A 343 10.03 0.79 -19.30
CA HIS A 343 11.47 1.03 -19.36
C HIS A 343 11.99 1.92 -18.24
N GLY A 344 11.09 2.40 -17.37
CA GLY A 344 11.42 3.30 -16.26
C GLY A 344 11.54 4.78 -16.67
N ALA A 345 11.20 5.12 -17.91
CA ALA A 345 11.16 6.51 -18.36
C ALA A 345 9.89 7.21 -17.84
N PRO A 346 9.97 8.47 -17.36
CA PRO A 346 8.80 9.20 -16.91
C PRO A 346 7.90 9.56 -18.10
N VAL A 347 6.63 9.16 -18.00
CA VAL A 347 5.55 9.52 -18.95
C VAL A 347 4.88 10.82 -18.53
N GLU A 348 4.73 11.00 -17.22
CA GLU A 348 4.22 12.21 -16.59
C GLU A 348 4.99 12.48 -15.30
N THR A 349 5.23 13.77 -15.03
CA THR A 349 5.90 14.22 -13.80
C THR A 349 5.22 15.48 -13.28
N GLN A 350 4.83 15.44 -12.02
CA GLN A 350 4.43 16.62 -11.25
C GLN A 350 5.47 16.88 -10.15
N ARG A 351 5.83 18.15 -9.97
CA ARG A 351 6.75 18.56 -8.89
C ARG A 351 6.07 19.57 -7.99
N VAL A 352 6.23 19.38 -6.70
CA VAL A 352 5.62 20.24 -5.69
C VAL A 352 6.59 20.42 -4.52
N ARG A 353 6.65 21.62 -3.96
CA ARG A 353 7.41 21.88 -2.74
C ARG A 353 6.65 21.40 -1.52
N LEU A 354 7.35 20.93 -0.51
CA LEU A 354 6.72 20.45 0.72
C LEU A 354 5.89 21.56 1.39
N SER A 355 6.35 22.81 1.35
CA SER A 355 5.62 23.96 1.87
C SER A 355 4.28 24.21 1.18
N GLU A 356 4.14 23.84 -0.11
CA GLU A 356 2.89 23.98 -0.88
C GLU A 356 1.84 22.96 -0.46
N LEU A 357 2.24 21.85 0.18
CA LEU A 357 1.36 20.79 0.68
C LEU A 357 0.97 20.99 2.16
N GLN A 358 1.13 22.18 2.71
CA GLN A 358 0.77 22.48 4.09
C GLN A 358 -0.48 23.37 4.16
N LEU A 359 -1.28 23.17 5.20
CA LEU A 359 -2.39 24.09 5.51
C LEU A 359 -1.81 25.43 5.95
N LYS A 360 -2.26 26.49 5.31
CA LYS A 360 -1.92 27.87 5.65
C LYS A 360 -2.69 28.35 6.88
#